data_7388c8738c4069b7c6e804516be04ed8
#
_entry.id   7388c8738c4069b7c6e804516be04ed8
#
_cell.length_a   1.000
_cell.length_b   1.000
_cell.length_c   1.000
_cell.angle_alpha   90.00
_cell.angle_beta   90.00
_cell.angle_gamma   90.00
#
_symmetry.space_group_name_H-M   'P 1'
#
loop_
_entity.id
_entity.type
_entity.pdbx_description
1 polymer ?
#
loop_
_entity_poly.entity_id
_entity_poly.type
_entity_poly.pdbx_seq_one_letter_code
_entity_poly.pdbx_strand_id
1 'polypeptide(L)'
;RNAAAGSVRQLDSKIAAKRNLDFMAYFIPNPDKYGIKTQGESLEFLKELGFKTNYKLNGLAKDVNDIINYIDDLGSKRSNLPFEIDGVVLKVNSLEDEAKLGFTERVPRWGIAYKFPAEEVLTTLKEIKFTVGRTGKITPNALFSPVHVAGSVISKATLHNEDYCLDKDVRVGDVISIRKAGDVIPEVVEVKKERRTGKEVP
;
A
#
# COMPACT_ATOMS: atom_id res chain seq x y z
N ARG A 1 2.49 7.69 -2.38
CA ARG A 1 3.42 8.14 -1.34
C ARG A 1 4.87 8.16 -1.84
N ASN A 2 5.37 7.10 -2.47
CA ASN A 2 6.75 7.02 -2.97
C ASN A 2 7.03 8.05 -4.09
N ALA A 3 6.09 8.27 -5.00
CA ALA A 3 6.20 9.28 -6.04
C ALA A 3 6.27 10.70 -5.44
N ALA A 4 5.48 11.00 -4.41
CA ALA A 4 5.53 12.27 -3.69
C ALA A 4 6.87 12.46 -2.96
N ALA A 5 7.34 11.43 -2.24
CA ALA A 5 8.63 11.46 -1.56
C ALA A 5 9.80 11.68 -2.53
N GLY A 6 9.78 11.00 -3.69
CA GLY A 6 10.76 11.20 -4.76
C GLY A 6 10.69 12.60 -5.38
N SER A 7 9.48 13.17 -5.46
CA SER A 7 9.29 14.53 -6.00
C SER A 7 9.84 15.61 -5.07
N VAL A 8 9.61 15.49 -3.76
CA VAL A 8 10.12 16.44 -2.75
C VAL A 8 11.66 16.42 -2.69
N ARG A 9 12.28 15.28 -3.02
CA ARG A 9 13.74 15.11 -3.03
C ARG A 9 14.44 15.58 -4.31
N GLN A 10 13.72 16.15 -5.29
CA GLN A 10 14.34 16.65 -6.51
C GLN A 10 15.27 17.83 -6.19
N LEU A 11 16.46 17.84 -6.80
CA LEU A 11 17.42 18.93 -6.66
C LEU A 11 16.89 20.24 -7.26
N ASP A 12 16.17 20.14 -8.38
CA ASP A 12 15.50 21.29 -9.00
C ASP A 12 14.05 21.37 -8.48
N SER A 13 13.77 22.42 -7.68
CA SER A 13 12.44 22.70 -7.14
C SER A 13 11.35 22.93 -8.20
N LYS A 14 11.73 23.36 -9.41
CA LYS A 14 10.81 23.55 -10.54
C LYS A 14 10.20 22.23 -11.01
N ILE A 15 10.93 21.12 -10.86
CA ILE A 15 10.42 19.79 -11.16
C ILE A 15 9.36 19.38 -10.13
N ALA A 16 9.61 19.63 -8.85
CA ALA A 16 8.64 19.37 -7.78
C ALA A 16 7.37 20.21 -7.95
N ALA A 17 7.51 21.50 -8.29
CA ALA A 17 6.39 22.41 -8.50
C ALA A 17 5.44 21.96 -9.62
N LYS A 18 5.96 21.32 -10.69
CA LYS A 18 5.15 20.80 -11.80
C LYS A 18 4.34 19.55 -11.44
N ARG A 19 4.60 18.93 -10.28
CA ARG A 19 4.01 17.62 -9.94
C ARG A 19 2.70 17.71 -9.17
N ASN A 20 2.17 18.91 -8.94
CA ASN A 20 0.88 19.12 -8.27
C ASN A 20 0.71 18.28 -7.01
N LEU A 21 1.72 18.29 -6.14
CA LEU A 21 1.67 17.55 -4.88
C LEU A 21 0.59 18.14 -3.97
N ASP A 22 -0.13 17.27 -3.28
CA ASP A 22 -1.09 17.66 -2.25
C ASP A 22 -0.59 17.26 -0.87
N PHE A 23 -1.11 17.91 0.17
CA PHE A 23 -0.76 17.69 1.56
C PHE A 23 -2.01 17.42 2.38
N MET A 24 -1.98 16.37 3.21
CA MET A 24 -3.03 16.06 4.16
C MET A 24 -2.46 16.00 5.57
N ALA A 25 -2.99 16.82 6.47
CA ALA A 25 -2.64 16.81 7.88
C ALA A 25 -3.51 15.76 8.62
N TYR A 26 -2.91 15.02 9.54
CA TYR A 26 -3.59 13.96 10.30
C TYR A 26 -3.15 13.86 11.76
N PHE A 27 -2.27 14.74 12.20
CA PHE A 27 -1.72 14.69 13.55
C PHE A 27 -1.32 16.09 14.03
N ILE A 28 -1.56 16.36 15.31
CA ILE A 28 -1.16 17.60 16.00
C ILE A 28 -0.24 17.20 17.16
N PRO A 29 0.99 17.72 17.23
CA PRO A 29 1.85 17.56 18.41
C PRO A 29 1.25 18.28 19.63
N ASN A 30 1.22 17.63 20.78
CA ASN A 30 0.76 18.20 22.05
C ASN A 30 -0.65 18.85 21.95
N PRO A 31 -1.67 18.08 21.56
CA PRO A 31 -3.03 18.59 21.35
C PRO A 31 -3.67 19.17 22.62
N ASP A 32 -3.25 18.73 23.78
CA ASP A 32 -3.64 19.23 25.11
C ASP A 32 -3.40 20.74 25.28
N LYS A 33 -2.36 21.29 24.67
CA LYS A 33 -2.07 22.75 24.65
C LYS A 33 -3.15 23.60 23.98
N TYR A 34 -3.97 22.97 23.16
CA TYR A 34 -5.07 23.59 22.44
C TYR A 34 -6.43 23.21 23.01
N GLY A 35 -6.47 22.53 24.18
CA GLY A 35 -7.69 22.06 24.81
C GLY A 35 -8.38 20.88 24.11
N ILE A 36 -7.68 20.23 23.18
CA ILE A 36 -8.19 19.11 22.38
C ILE A 36 -8.12 17.83 23.22
N LYS A 37 -9.21 17.07 23.24
CA LYS A 37 -9.35 15.86 24.07
C LYS A 37 -9.48 14.57 23.25
N THR A 38 -9.81 14.69 21.97
CA THR A 38 -10.05 13.52 21.10
C THR A 38 -9.33 13.62 19.77
N GLN A 39 -9.12 12.48 19.10
CA GLN A 39 -8.59 12.42 17.73
C GLN A 39 -9.53 13.12 16.74
N GLY A 40 -10.86 12.96 16.93
CA GLY A 40 -11.86 13.65 16.12
C GLY A 40 -11.72 15.17 16.21
N GLU A 41 -11.64 15.74 17.42
CA GLU A 41 -11.41 17.17 17.64
C GLU A 41 -10.09 17.65 17.01
N SER A 42 -9.03 16.84 17.07
CA SER A 42 -7.76 17.16 16.40
C SER A 42 -7.90 17.37 14.90
N LEU A 43 -8.69 16.52 14.24
CA LEU A 43 -8.94 16.62 12.80
C LEU A 43 -9.83 17.82 12.46
N GLU A 44 -10.81 18.12 13.28
CA GLU A 44 -11.66 19.32 13.11
C GLU A 44 -10.84 20.60 13.28
N PHE A 45 -10.01 20.67 14.31
CA PHE A 45 -9.13 21.82 14.54
C PHE A 45 -8.14 22.03 13.37
N LEU A 46 -7.54 20.95 12.82
CA LEU A 46 -6.71 21.06 11.62
C LEU A 46 -7.48 21.63 10.43
N LYS A 47 -8.73 21.24 10.26
CA LYS A 47 -9.59 21.76 9.21
C LYS A 47 -9.92 23.24 9.42
N GLU A 48 -10.21 23.67 10.64
CA GLU A 48 -10.45 25.08 11.01
C GLU A 48 -9.22 25.94 10.71
N LEU A 49 -8.02 25.41 10.90
CA LEU A 49 -6.75 26.08 10.53
C LEU A 49 -6.51 26.10 9.01
N GLY A 50 -7.40 25.53 8.19
CA GLY A 50 -7.29 25.52 6.74
C GLY A 50 -6.49 24.36 6.14
N PHE A 51 -6.06 23.42 6.95
CA PHE A 51 -5.38 22.23 6.43
C PHE A 51 -6.37 21.26 5.79
N LYS A 52 -5.95 20.61 4.69
CA LYS A 52 -6.69 19.45 4.17
C LYS A 52 -6.52 18.27 5.11
N THR A 53 -7.63 17.65 5.44
CA THR A 53 -7.68 16.41 6.24
C THR A 53 -8.53 15.38 5.50
N ASN A 54 -8.39 14.09 5.84
CA ASN A 54 -9.27 13.04 5.33
C ASN A 54 -10.65 13.03 6.02
N TYR A 55 -11.12 14.17 6.51
CA TYR A 55 -12.31 14.29 7.34
C TYR A 55 -13.55 13.57 6.77
N LYS A 56 -13.75 13.59 5.45
CA LYS A 56 -14.87 12.89 4.80
C LYS A 56 -14.76 11.36 4.81
N LEU A 57 -13.57 10.86 5.02
CA LEU A 57 -13.26 9.43 5.07
C LEU A 57 -13.01 8.93 6.50
N ASN A 58 -13.01 9.83 7.49
CA ASN A 58 -12.82 9.43 8.88
C ASN A 58 -14.17 9.08 9.49
N GLY A 59 -14.19 8.04 10.32
CA GLY A 59 -15.36 7.58 11.04
C GLY A 59 -15.06 7.38 12.52
N LEU A 60 -16.10 7.49 13.35
CA LEU A 60 -16.06 7.13 14.75
C LEU A 60 -16.81 5.81 14.92
N ALA A 61 -16.13 4.76 15.33
CA ALA A 61 -16.72 3.47 15.63
C ALA A 61 -17.07 3.37 17.12
N LYS A 62 -18.21 2.78 17.43
CA LYS A 62 -18.67 2.53 18.80
C LYS A 62 -18.28 1.13 19.28
N ASP A 63 -18.20 0.18 18.35
CA ASP A 63 -17.86 -1.20 18.63
C ASP A 63 -17.08 -1.84 17.45
N VAL A 64 -16.75 -3.11 17.61
CA VAL A 64 -15.98 -3.87 16.61
C VAL A 64 -16.78 -4.06 15.29
N ASN A 65 -18.10 -4.17 15.35
CA ASN A 65 -18.91 -4.33 14.15
C ASN A 65 -18.90 -3.07 13.30
N ASP A 66 -18.96 -1.90 13.94
CA ASP A 66 -18.80 -0.61 13.25
C ASP A 66 -17.45 -0.53 12.52
N ILE A 67 -16.38 -1.01 13.18
CA ILE A 67 -15.04 -1.06 12.58
C ILE A 67 -15.01 -1.96 11.35
N ILE A 68 -15.56 -3.18 11.44
CA ILE A 68 -15.59 -4.13 10.34
C ILE A 68 -16.40 -3.55 9.17
N ASN A 69 -17.59 -3.05 9.44
CA ASN A 69 -18.45 -2.45 8.42
C ASN A 69 -17.76 -1.27 7.71
N TYR A 70 -17.05 -0.45 8.47
CA TYR A 70 -16.29 0.68 7.91
C TYR A 70 -15.13 0.20 7.01
N ILE A 71 -14.40 -0.81 7.43
CA ILE A 71 -13.30 -1.40 6.66
C ILE A 71 -13.82 -1.97 5.33
N ASP A 72 -14.92 -2.72 5.37
CA ASP A 72 -15.53 -3.34 4.20
C ASP A 72 -16.09 -2.29 3.22
N ASP A 73 -16.79 -1.28 3.74
CA ASP A 73 -17.31 -0.17 2.95
C ASP A 73 -16.17 0.61 2.25
N LEU A 74 -15.14 0.98 3.00
CA LEU A 74 -14.00 1.70 2.45
C LEU A 74 -13.19 0.85 1.46
N GLY A 75 -13.02 -0.44 1.75
CA GLY A 75 -12.38 -1.41 0.85
C GLY A 75 -13.10 -1.51 -0.49
N SER A 76 -14.42 -1.55 -0.49
CA SER A 76 -15.24 -1.60 -1.70
C SER A 76 -15.17 -0.31 -2.55
N LYS A 77 -14.95 0.83 -1.90
CA LYS A 77 -14.92 2.17 -2.52
C LYS A 77 -13.50 2.64 -2.89
N ARG A 78 -12.45 1.89 -2.49
CA ARG A 78 -11.05 2.36 -2.62
C ARG A 78 -10.64 2.74 -4.03
N SER A 79 -11.14 2.03 -5.05
CA SER A 79 -10.86 2.30 -6.46
C SER A 79 -11.48 3.60 -6.98
N ASN A 80 -12.48 4.15 -6.30
CA ASN A 80 -13.19 5.38 -6.65
C ASN A 80 -12.63 6.62 -5.93
N LEU A 81 -11.64 6.44 -5.05
CA LEU A 81 -11.01 7.54 -4.35
C LEU A 81 -10.04 8.30 -5.26
N PRO A 82 -9.89 9.63 -5.08
CA PRO A 82 -8.96 10.44 -5.87
C PRO A 82 -7.47 10.17 -5.52
N PHE A 83 -7.20 9.29 -4.59
CA PHE A 83 -5.87 8.84 -4.16
C PHE A 83 -5.95 7.39 -3.70
N GLU A 84 -4.84 6.70 -3.80
CA GLU A 84 -4.75 5.31 -3.39
C GLU A 84 -4.61 5.16 -1.88
N ILE A 85 -5.25 4.13 -1.34
CA ILE A 85 -5.13 3.69 0.04
C ILE A 85 -4.76 2.20 0.09
N ASP A 86 -3.89 1.85 1.02
CA ASP A 86 -3.44 0.48 1.26
C ASP A 86 -4.07 -0.16 2.51
N GLY A 87 -4.83 0.63 3.26
CA GLY A 87 -5.49 0.18 4.48
C GLY A 87 -6.13 1.29 5.29
N VAL A 88 -6.48 0.95 6.52
CA VAL A 88 -7.13 1.83 7.50
C VAL A 88 -6.27 1.89 8.76
N VAL A 89 -6.16 3.05 9.36
CA VAL A 89 -5.55 3.21 10.68
C VAL A 89 -6.67 3.40 11.70
N LEU A 90 -6.74 2.49 12.66
CA LEU A 90 -7.66 2.56 13.80
C LEU A 90 -6.91 3.14 14.98
N LYS A 91 -7.50 4.11 15.65
CA LYS A 91 -6.92 4.77 16.81
C LYS A 91 -7.94 4.87 17.94
N VAL A 92 -7.48 4.83 19.17
CA VAL A 92 -8.31 5.20 20.31
C VAL A 92 -8.65 6.68 20.19
N ASN A 93 -9.94 7.04 20.32
CA ASN A 93 -10.36 8.43 20.11
C ASN A 93 -10.01 9.35 21.29
N SER A 94 -10.02 8.83 22.52
CA SER A 94 -9.68 9.59 23.74
C SER A 94 -8.17 9.77 23.87
N LEU A 95 -7.68 11.00 23.86
CA LEU A 95 -6.25 11.30 24.06
C LEU A 95 -5.76 10.97 25.47
N GLU A 96 -6.64 11.02 26.46
CA GLU A 96 -6.34 10.58 27.83
C GLU A 96 -6.06 9.07 27.87
N ASP A 97 -6.88 8.28 27.18
CA ASP A 97 -6.69 6.83 27.11
C ASP A 97 -5.49 6.45 26.24
N GLU A 98 -5.20 7.20 25.18
CA GLU A 98 -3.94 7.05 24.43
C GLU A 98 -2.72 7.24 25.33
N ALA A 99 -2.73 8.26 26.20
CA ALA A 99 -1.66 8.52 27.15
C ALA A 99 -1.50 7.38 28.17
N LYS A 100 -2.60 6.79 28.65
CA LYS A 100 -2.58 5.62 29.56
C LYS A 100 -2.02 4.37 28.87
N LEU A 101 -2.41 4.11 27.63
CA LEU A 101 -1.93 2.97 26.83
C LEU A 101 -0.46 3.11 26.46
N GLY A 102 0.00 4.33 26.18
CA GLY A 102 1.38 4.66 25.91
C GLY A 102 1.92 4.04 24.63
N PHE A 103 3.23 3.78 24.65
CA PHE A 103 4.00 3.30 23.49
C PHE A 103 4.78 2.03 23.85
N THR A 104 5.09 1.25 22.84
CA THR A 104 6.22 0.31 22.88
C THR A 104 7.49 1.08 22.49
N GLU A 105 8.65 0.40 22.37
CA GLU A 105 9.86 1.05 21.88
C GLU A 105 9.72 1.69 20.48
N ARG A 106 8.79 1.21 19.66
CA ARG A 106 8.69 1.59 18.23
C ARG A 106 7.32 2.08 17.78
N VAL A 107 6.25 1.67 18.45
CA VAL A 107 4.88 1.92 17.99
C VAL A 107 3.94 2.28 19.15
N PRO A 108 2.88 3.07 18.88
CA PRO A 108 1.84 3.34 19.85
C PRO A 108 1.03 2.07 20.13
N ARG A 109 0.57 1.92 21.37
CA ARG A 109 -0.34 0.83 21.79
C ARG A 109 -1.81 1.16 21.50
N TRP A 110 -2.10 2.41 21.24
CA TRP A 110 -3.43 2.95 21.01
C TRP A 110 -3.81 3.03 19.52
N GLY A 111 -2.95 2.54 18.63
CA GLY A 111 -3.21 2.55 17.20
C GLY A 111 -2.84 1.25 16.53
N ILE A 112 -3.67 0.80 15.59
CA ILE A 112 -3.42 -0.37 14.76
C ILE A 112 -3.71 -0.07 13.31
N ALA A 113 -2.89 -0.61 12.40
CA ALA A 113 -3.11 -0.51 10.97
C ALA A 113 -3.72 -1.83 10.45
N TYR A 114 -4.89 -1.72 9.83
CA TYR A 114 -5.46 -2.79 9.01
C TYR A 114 -5.05 -2.58 7.56
N LYS A 115 -4.41 -3.56 6.95
CA LYS A 115 -4.02 -3.52 5.54
C LYS A 115 -5.04 -4.26 4.70
N PHE A 116 -5.51 -3.61 3.62
CA PHE A 116 -6.36 -4.31 2.65
C PHE A 116 -5.59 -5.46 2.00
N PRO A 117 -6.29 -6.53 1.57
CA PRO A 117 -5.68 -7.54 0.73
C PRO A 117 -5.03 -6.90 -0.50
N ALA A 118 -3.83 -7.36 -0.83
CA ALA A 118 -3.12 -6.88 -2.00
C ALA A 118 -3.92 -7.20 -3.26
N GLU A 119 -3.97 -6.25 -4.19
CA GLU A 119 -4.60 -6.47 -5.49
C GLU A 119 -3.77 -7.47 -6.29
N GLU A 120 -4.43 -8.52 -6.79
CA GLU A 120 -3.84 -9.52 -7.67
C GLU A 120 -4.39 -9.40 -9.08
N VAL A 121 -3.50 -9.43 -10.06
CA VAL A 121 -3.85 -9.34 -11.48
C VAL A 121 -3.26 -10.53 -12.22
N LEU A 122 -4.06 -11.12 -13.12
CA LEU A 122 -3.60 -12.20 -13.98
C LEU A 122 -2.95 -11.63 -15.25
N THR A 123 -1.83 -12.24 -15.65
CA THR A 123 -1.14 -11.93 -16.90
C THR A 123 -0.43 -13.17 -17.45
N THR A 124 0.03 -13.10 -18.71
CA THR A 124 0.78 -14.21 -19.31
C THR A 124 2.28 -13.93 -19.23
N LEU A 125 3.01 -14.90 -18.68
CA LEU A 125 4.47 -14.90 -18.64
C LEU A 125 5.05 -15.05 -20.05
N LYS A 126 5.81 -14.05 -20.50
CA LYS A 126 6.41 -14.05 -21.84
C LYS A 126 7.85 -14.52 -21.86
N GLU A 127 8.58 -14.19 -20.79
CA GLU A 127 10.01 -14.45 -20.69
C GLU A 127 10.42 -14.50 -19.23
N ILE A 128 11.42 -15.33 -18.90
CA ILE A 128 12.12 -15.28 -17.61
C ILE A 128 13.50 -14.68 -17.86
N LYS A 129 13.73 -13.49 -17.30
CA LYS A 129 15.00 -12.79 -17.41
C LYS A 129 15.79 -12.85 -16.12
N PHE A 130 17.03 -13.27 -16.20
CA PHE A 130 17.93 -13.30 -15.07
C PHE A 130 18.67 -11.96 -14.91
N THR A 131 18.76 -11.47 -13.69
CA THR A 131 19.53 -10.27 -13.35
C THR A 131 20.54 -10.60 -12.26
N VAL A 132 21.74 -10.04 -12.38
CA VAL A 132 22.82 -10.21 -11.39
C VAL A 132 22.81 -8.98 -10.47
N GLY A 133 22.63 -9.19 -9.19
CA GLY A 133 22.72 -8.15 -8.18
C GLY A 133 24.15 -7.75 -7.85
N ARG A 134 24.33 -6.67 -7.08
CA ARG A 134 25.64 -6.15 -6.68
C ARG A 134 26.53 -7.18 -5.97
N THR A 135 25.93 -8.11 -5.26
CA THR A 135 26.62 -9.17 -4.52
C THR A 135 26.86 -10.45 -5.34
N GLY A 136 26.57 -10.42 -6.66
CA GLY A 136 26.65 -11.60 -7.52
C GLY A 136 25.42 -12.51 -7.46
N LYS A 137 24.41 -12.21 -6.64
CA LYS A 137 23.18 -13.00 -6.56
C LYS A 137 22.41 -12.91 -7.87
N ILE A 138 22.08 -14.05 -8.48
CA ILE A 138 21.24 -14.17 -9.66
C ILE A 138 19.77 -14.18 -9.21
N THR A 139 18.94 -13.34 -9.81
CA THR A 139 17.52 -13.25 -9.52
C THR A 139 16.72 -13.41 -10.81
N PRO A 140 15.85 -14.45 -10.90
CA PRO A 140 14.92 -14.59 -12.00
C PRO A 140 13.79 -13.57 -11.89
N ASN A 141 13.36 -13.04 -13.02
CA ASN A 141 12.29 -12.07 -13.13
C ASN A 141 11.35 -12.48 -14.26
N ALA A 142 10.07 -12.49 -13.99
CA ALA A 142 9.01 -12.65 -14.96
C ALA A 142 8.83 -11.37 -15.78
N LEU A 143 8.85 -11.47 -17.10
CA LEU A 143 8.48 -10.39 -18.02
C LEU A 143 7.12 -10.71 -18.67
N PHE A 144 6.25 -9.71 -18.71
CA PHE A 144 4.88 -9.85 -19.23
C PHE A 144 4.40 -8.54 -19.90
N SER A 145 3.26 -8.58 -20.57
CA SER A 145 2.63 -7.35 -21.08
C SER A 145 2.32 -6.38 -19.93
N PRO A 146 2.49 -5.06 -20.15
CA PRO A 146 2.16 -4.08 -19.11
C PRO A 146 0.74 -4.27 -18.59
N VAL A 147 0.60 -4.34 -17.26
CA VAL A 147 -0.68 -4.45 -16.54
C VAL A 147 -0.74 -3.44 -15.41
N HIS A 148 -1.95 -3.00 -15.08
CA HIS A 148 -2.18 -2.13 -13.93
C HIS A 148 -2.31 -2.98 -12.67
N VAL A 149 -1.50 -2.66 -11.64
CA VAL A 149 -1.58 -3.28 -10.32
C VAL A 149 -1.33 -2.20 -9.28
N ALA A 150 -2.27 -2.01 -8.36
CA ALA A 150 -2.17 -1.03 -7.26
C ALA A 150 -1.55 0.30 -7.74
N GLY A 151 -2.25 0.97 -8.69
CA GLY A 151 -1.95 2.29 -9.23
C GLY A 151 -0.67 2.46 -10.02
N SER A 152 -0.03 1.37 -10.42
CA SER A 152 1.15 1.42 -11.28
C SER A 152 1.02 0.47 -12.46
N VAL A 153 1.59 0.88 -13.60
CA VAL A 153 1.77 -0.01 -14.73
C VAL A 153 3.07 -0.78 -14.53
N ILE A 154 2.99 -2.10 -14.48
CA ILE A 154 4.15 -2.98 -14.33
C ILE A 154 4.22 -3.98 -15.47
N SER A 155 5.43 -4.35 -15.87
CA SER A 155 5.72 -5.34 -16.93
C SER A 155 6.75 -6.37 -16.48
N LYS A 156 7.19 -6.29 -15.21
CA LYS A 156 8.20 -7.15 -14.62
C LYS A 156 7.86 -7.42 -13.16
N ALA A 157 8.01 -8.68 -12.72
CA ALA A 157 7.86 -9.11 -11.33
C ALA A 157 8.97 -10.06 -10.94
N THR A 158 9.34 -10.09 -9.66
CA THR A 158 10.37 -11.03 -9.18
C THR A 158 9.80 -12.44 -9.08
N LEU A 159 10.68 -13.41 -9.38
CA LEU A 159 10.49 -14.83 -9.10
C LEU A 159 11.39 -15.29 -7.94
N HIS A 160 11.97 -14.34 -7.20
CA HIS A 160 12.80 -14.52 -6.00
C HIS A 160 14.09 -15.29 -6.22
N ASN A 161 14.03 -16.60 -6.53
CA ASN A 161 15.15 -17.51 -6.73
C ASN A 161 14.74 -18.73 -7.55
N GLU A 162 15.68 -19.63 -7.80
CA GLU A 162 15.46 -20.86 -8.55
C GLU A 162 14.47 -21.80 -7.85
N ASP A 163 14.64 -22.02 -6.55
CA ASP A 163 13.76 -22.90 -5.76
C ASP A 163 12.28 -22.46 -5.89
N TYR A 164 12.05 -21.14 -5.85
CA TYR A 164 10.70 -20.59 -6.04
C TYR A 164 10.12 -20.90 -7.41
N CYS A 165 10.95 -20.87 -8.46
CA CYS A 165 10.52 -21.21 -9.82
C CYS A 165 10.18 -22.71 -9.93
N LEU A 166 11.00 -23.55 -9.34
CA LEU A 166 10.82 -25.01 -9.34
C LEU A 166 9.60 -25.43 -8.52
N ASP A 167 9.44 -24.92 -7.30
CA ASP A 167 8.29 -25.24 -6.43
C ASP A 167 6.95 -24.87 -7.06
N LYS A 168 6.91 -23.76 -7.76
CA LYS A 168 5.71 -23.31 -8.48
C LYS A 168 5.59 -23.89 -9.87
N ASP A 169 6.61 -24.57 -10.38
CA ASP A 169 6.69 -25.07 -11.75
C ASP A 169 6.37 -23.98 -12.78
N VAL A 170 7.13 -22.85 -12.68
CA VAL A 170 6.91 -21.68 -13.54
C VAL A 170 7.44 -21.94 -14.95
N ARG A 171 6.61 -21.73 -15.97
CA ARG A 171 6.97 -21.91 -17.37
C ARG A 171 6.62 -20.70 -18.21
N VAL A 172 7.43 -20.43 -19.22
CA VAL A 172 7.12 -19.39 -20.22
C VAL A 172 5.84 -19.77 -20.95
N GLY A 173 4.88 -18.85 -21.02
CA GLY A 173 3.53 -19.10 -21.54
C GLY A 173 2.47 -19.26 -20.45
N ASP A 174 2.86 -19.50 -19.20
CA ASP A 174 1.91 -19.65 -18.10
C ASP A 174 1.08 -18.38 -17.86
N VAL A 175 -0.17 -18.57 -17.45
CA VAL A 175 -0.95 -17.51 -16.79
C VAL A 175 -0.51 -17.43 -15.35
N ILE A 176 -0.01 -16.29 -14.94
CA ILE A 176 0.51 -16.02 -13.59
C ILE A 176 -0.32 -14.97 -12.87
N SER A 177 -0.51 -15.12 -11.56
CA SER A 177 -1.02 -14.07 -10.67
C SER A 177 0.15 -13.25 -10.15
N ILE A 178 0.03 -11.94 -10.25
CA ILE A 178 1.03 -10.99 -9.78
C ILE A 178 0.40 -10.01 -8.79
N ARG A 179 1.18 -9.60 -7.80
CA ARG A 179 0.82 -8.53 -6.86
C ARG A 179 2.03 -7.68 -6.54
N LYS A 180 1.83 -6.60 -5.82
CA LYS A 180 2.92 -5.84 -5.20
C LYS A 180 3.05 -6.22 -3.73
N ALA A 181 4.18 -6.82 -3.36
CA ALA A 181 4.51 -7.06 -1.96
C ALA A 181 4.77 -5.73 -1.25
N GLY A 182 4.01 -5.48 -0.17
CA GLY A 182 4.07 -4.21 0.58
C GLY A 182 3.78 -2.98 -0.28
N ASP A 183 2.97 -3.12 -1.35
CA ASP A 183 2.63 -2.10 -2.35
C ASP A 183 3.83 -1.50 -3.12
N VAL A 184 4.98 -2.16 -3.08
CA VAL A 184 6.22 -1.66 -3.67
C VAL A 184 6.83 -2.62 -4.69
N ILE A 185 7.05 -3.89 -4.32
CA ILE A 185 7.82 -4.85 -5.12
C ILE A 185 6.87 -5.79 -5.86
N PRO A 186 6.81 -5.74 -7.21
CA PRO A 186 6.04 -6.71 -7.96
C PRO A 186 6.62 -8.11 -7.82
N GLU A 187 5.77 -9.07 -7.45
CA GLU A 187 6.12 -10.48 -7.34
C GLU A 187 5.09 -11.37 -8.02
N VAL A 188 5.52 -12.52 -8.51
CA VAL A 188 4.62 -13.59 -8.96
C VAL A 188 4.14 -14.33 -7.73
N VAL A 189 2.83 -14.46 -7.57
CA VAL A 189 2.22 -15.15 -6.41
C VAL A 189 1.97 -16.62 -6.74
N GLU A 190 1.37 -16.86 -7.89
CA GLU A 190 0.87 -18.17 -8.26
C GLU A 190 0.91 -18.37 -9.77
N VAL A 191 1.07 -19.62 -10.19
CA VAL A 191 0.91 -20.09 -11.57
C VAL A 191 -0.46 -20.77 -11.69
N LYS A 192 -1.29 -20.31 -12.62
CA LYS A 192 -2.60 -20.89 -12.89
C LYS A 192 -2.47 -22.12 -13.81
N LYS A 193 -1.99 -23.23 -13.24
CA LYS A 193 -1.70 -24.48 -13.96
C LYS A 193 -2.91 -25.04 -14.70
N GLU A 194 -4.11 -24.79 -14.17
CA GLU A 194 -5.39 -25.15 -14.79
C GLU A 194 -5.67 -24.43 -16.12
N ARG A 195 -4.92 -23.35 -16.42
CA ARG A 195 -5.02 -22.60 -17.67
C ARG A 195 -3.95 -22.95 -18.69
N ARG A 196 -3.13 -23.96 -18.42
CA ARG A 196 -2.11 -24.42 -19.37
C ARG A 196 -2.73 -25.04 -20.61
N THR A 197 -2.10 -24.75 -21.74
CA THR A 197 -2.50 -25.25 -23.08
C THR A 197 -1.62 -26.39 -23.57
N GLY A 198 -0.55 -26.75 -22.83
CA GLY A 198 0.45 -27.74 -23.21
C GLY A 198 1.57 -27.19 -24.13
N LYS A 199 1.60 -25.85 -24.31
CA LYS A 199 2.63 -25.15 -25.10
C LYS A 199 3.64 -24.40 -24.24
N GLU A 200 3.48 -24.47 -22.93
CA GLU A 200 4.33 -23.78 -21.97
C GLU A 200 5.72 -24.43 -21.91
N VAL A 201 6.75 -23.60 -21.92
CA VAL A 201 8.17 -24.04 -21.95
C VAL A 201 8.78 -23.83 -20.57
N PRO A 202 9.43 -24.86 -19.99
CA PRO A 202 10.13 -24.79 -18.71
C PRO A 202 11.25 -23.74 -18.70
#